data_e07d4d44794d1b0152cfa034f4d9440f
#
_entry.id   e07d4d44794d1b0152cfa034f4d9440f
#
_cell.length_a   1.000
_cell.length_b   1.000
_cell.length_c   1.000
_cell.angle_alpha   90.00
_cell.angle_beta   90.00
_cell.angle_gamma   90.00
#
_symmetry.space_group_name_H-M   'P 1'
#
loop_
_entity.id
_entity.type
_entity.pdbx_description
1 polymer ?
#
loop_
_entity_poly.entity_id
_entity_poly.type
_entity_poly.pdbx_seq_one_letter_code
_entity_poly.pdbx_strand_id
1 'polypeptide(L)'
;MNGLNKPLYRRRISEIYVQLLFEYLEKLGHDPEKVLGEPWPKADSNHLEGVDIDHWESLLIIAKDYLNDPFIGLHVGQTITAQHLGVLGSVFLACENLGAVLERFERYQRLFYDFYPATVRIYTEYVELSWDTKGEQVGPLSDETGRTVIVQFCRSLIRGKERLKEIHFIHERPENVQPYEEYFGCPVLFEQPVALMRFDKEILSLPLKNSDAALVAILEKHADKLLASLPHIDEITDQVRKQIAYLLHQGEPTIEQLAERLNYSRRTLQRRLTEAGTNFRKELNTVRYELAKSYLKDLRLQIVEIALLLGYAEHSPFTRAYKEWSGKTPQQAREEMNELR
;
A
#
# COMPACT_ATOMS: atom_id res chain seq x y z
N MET A 1 -17.24 -20.46 -11.19
CA MET A 1 -17.88 -19.74 -10.09
C MET A 1 -17.11 -20.02 -8.81
N ASN A 2 -16.05 -19.31 -8.54
CA ASN A 2 -15.39 -19.31 -7.24
C ASN A 2 -14.99 -17.86 -6.97
N GLY A 3 -15.86 -17.13 -6.29
CA GLY A 3 -15.54 -15.84 -5.69
C GLY A 3 -14.61 -16.08 -4.52
N LEU A 4 -13.32 -16.26 -4.81
CA LEU A 4 -12.28 -16.31 -3.80
C LEU A 4 -12.25 -14.99 -3.06
N ASN A 5 -12.63 -15.03 -1.80
CA ASN A 5 -12.43 -13.97 -0.83
C ASN A 5 -10.98 -13.50 -0.84
N LYS A 6 -10.75 -12.32 -1.38
CA LYS A 6 -9.43 -11.67 -1.26
C LYS A 6 -9.40 -10.89 0.05
N PRO A 7 -8.31 -10.96 0.82
CA PRO A 7 -8.17 -10.19 2.04
C PRO A 7 -8.26 -8.69 1.73
N LEU A 8 -8.91 -7.93 2.60
CA LEU A 8 -8.81 -6.46 2.61
C LEU A 8 -7.41 -6.08 3.05
N TYR A 9 -6.82 -5.18 2.30
CA TYR A 9 -5.52 -4.62 2.62
C TYR A 9 -5.72 -3.32 3.42
N ARG A 10 -4.78 -3.05 4.35
CA ARG A 10 -4.82 -1.85 5.20
C ARG A 10 -4.46 -0.57 4.44
N ARG A 11 -4.00 -0.67 3.20
CA ARG A 11 -3.43 0.43 2.38
C ARG A 11 -2.26 1.11 3.07
N ARG A 12 -1.34 0.29 3.62
CA ARG A 12 -0.18 0.77 4.37
C ARG A 12 1.13 0.24 3.82
N ILE A 13 2.19 1.02 4.00
CA ILE A 13 3.58 0.65 3.79
C ILE A 13 4.33 0.72 5.13
N SER A 14 5.44 0.03 5.24
CA SER A 14 6.26 0.05 6.46
C SER A 14 6.84 1.45 6.71
N GLU A 15 6.91 1.88 7.98
CA GLU A 15 7.55 3.13 8.39
C GLU A 15 9.03 3.18 7.97
N ILE A 16 9.74 2.04 8.02
CA ILE A 16 11.14 1.96 7.59
C ILE A 16 11.27 2.27 6.09
N TYR A 17 10.26 1.91 5.29
CA TYR A 17 10.25 2.24 3.87
C TYR A 17 10.10 3.76 3.64
N VAL A 18 9.31 4.43 4.46
CA VAL A 18 9.14 5.90 4.37
C VAL A 18 10.43 6.63 4.67
N GLN A 19 11.32 6.08 5.51
CA GLN A 19 12.64 6.66 5.78
C GLN A 19 13.48 6.84 4.51
N LEU A 20 13.21 6.05 3.46
CA LEU A 20 13.88 6.16 2.16
C LEU A 20 13.83 7.59 1.58
N LEU A 21 12.69 8.27 1.69
CA LEU A 21 12.54 9.66 1.22
C LEU A 21 13.32 10.65 2.11
N PHE A 22 13.28 10.45 3.43
CA PHE A 22 14.00 11.29 4.38
C PHE A 22 15.50 11.19 4.16
N GLU A 23 16.04 9.97 4.04
CA GLU A 23 17.46 9.74 3.75
C GLU A 23 17.86 10.30 2.38
N TYR A 24 16.97 10.23 1.38
CA TYR A 24 17.23 10.80 0.07
C TYR A 24 17.37 12.33 0.14
N LEU A 25 16.47 13.03 0.84
CA LEU A 25 16.54 14.48 1.04
C LEU A 25 17.79 14.88 1.83
N GLU A 26 18.11 14.16 2.91
CA GLU A 26 19.32 14.41 3.70
C GLU A 26 20.60 14.24 2.87
N LYS A 27 20.67 13.20 2.05
CA LYS A 27 21.79 12.97 1.12
C LYS A 27 21.99 14.10 0.11
N LEU A 28 20.92 14.78 -0.27
CA LEU A 28 20.97 15.98 -1.13
C LEU A 28 21.32 17.25 -0.35
N GLY A 29 21.50 17.18 0.96
CA GLY A 29 21.87 18.31 1.84
C GLY A 29 20.67 19.14 2.32
N HIS A 30 19.44 18.61 2.20
CA HIS A 30 18.22 19.24 2.71
C HIS A 30 17.87 18.71 4.10
N ASP A 31 17.15 19.50 4.88
CA ASP A 31 16.56 19.08 6.16
C ASP A 31 15.18 18.44 5.88
N PRO A 32 15.04 17.09 5.99
CA PRO A 32 13.84 16.41 5.58
C PRO A 32 12.60 16.83 6.38
N GLU A 33 12.78 17.07 7.69
CA GLU A 33 11.66 17.45 8.56
C GLU A 33 11.10 18.83 8.19
N LYS A 34 11.97 19.76 7.75
CA LYS A 34 11.51 21.06 7.25
C LYS A 34 10.86 20.99 5.87
N VAL A 35 11.40 20.14 4.98
CA VAL A 35 10.86 19.98 3.63
C VAL A 35 9.48 19.32 3.66
N LEU A 36 9.36 18.22 4.41
CA LEU A 36 8.16 17.41 4.46
C LEU A 36 7.14 17.89 5.50
N GLY A 37 7.55 18.76 6.44
CA GLY A 37 6.70 19.26 7.52
C GLY A 37 6.38 18.24 8.59
N GLU A 38 7.11 17.12 8.64
CA GLU A 38 6.89 15.99 9.53
C GLU A 38 8.17 15.49 10.17
N PRO A 39 8.10 14.93 11.40
CA PRO A 39 9.27 14.37 12.05
C PRO A 39 9.74 13.09 11.34
N TRP A 40 11.02 12.76 11.51
CA TRP A 40 11.61 11.53 11.02
C TRP A 40 10.77 10.30 11.45
N PRO A 41 10.36 9.43 10.51
CA PRO A 41 9.57 8.26 10.85
C PRO A 41 10.30 7.35 11.82
N LYS A 42 9.70 7.08 12.96
CA LYS A 42 10.24 6.11 13.92
C LYS A 42 9.67 4.74 13.59
N ALA A 43 10.56 3.80 13.32
CA ALA A 43 10.13 2.42 13.17
C ALA A 43 9.47 1.96 14.49
N ASP A 44 8.22 1.53 14.41
CA ASP A 44 7.58 0.79 15.50
C ASP A 44 8.37 -0.50 15.75
N SER A 45 8.56 -0.87 17.04
CA SER A 45 9.30 -2.07 17.43
C SER A 45 8.75 -3.36 16.82
N ASN A 46 7.48 -3.36 16.41
CA ASN A 46 6.80 -4.50 15.79
C ASN A 46 6.58 -4.33 14.27
N HIS A 47 6.86 -3.15 13.69
CA HIS A 47 6.67 -2.81 12.27
C HIS A 47 5.23 -3.05 11.76
N LEU A 48 4.22 -2.95 12.62
CA LEU A 48 2.85 -3.36 12.31
C LEU A 48 1.90 -2.21 12.02
N GLU A 49 2.18 -0.98 12.49
CA GLU A 49 1.28 0.15 12.29
C GLU A 49 1.32 0.65 10.85
N GLY A 50 2.50 0.91 10.31
CA GLY A 50 2.70 1.37 8.94
C GLY A 50 2.16 2.78 8.66
N VAL A 51 2.52 3.32 7.51
CA VAL A 51 2.09 4.62 6.99
C VAL A 51 1.05 4.41 5.89
N ASP A 52 0.02 5.25 5.86
CA ASP A 52 -1.01 5.21 4.81
C ASP A 52 -0.38 5.51 3.43
N ILE A 53 -0.77 4.75 2.40
CA ILE A 53 -0.16 4.88 1.07
C ILE A 53 -0.49 6.21 0.39
N ASP A 54 -1.66 6.79 0.66
CA ASP A 54 -2.04 8.08 0.10
C ASP A 54 -1.25 9.21 0.79
N HIS A 55 -0.92 9.03 2.07
CA HIS A 55 -0.02 9.94 2.79
C HIS A 55 1.42 9.85 2.24
N TRP A 56 1.92 8.64 1.97
CA TRP A 56 3.21 8.45 1.30
C TRP A 56 3.28 9.17 -0.05
N GLU A 57 2.23 9.04 -0.87
CA GLU A 57 2.14 9.77 -2.14
C GLU A 57 2.23 11.29 -1.92
N SER A 58 1.56 11.80 -0.89
CA SER A 58 1.59 13.24 -0.56
C SER A 58 3.01 13.71 -0.20
N LEU A 59 3.77 12.91 0.54
CA LEU A 59 5.17 13.22 0.88
C LEU A 59 6.07 13.25 -0.38
N LEU A 60 5.86 12.30 -1.30
CA LEU A 60 6.57 12.28 -2.58
C LEU A 60 6.23 13.50 -3.43
N ILE A 61 4.96 13.95 -3.46
CA ILE A 61 4.54 15.17 -4.17
C ILE A 61 5.23 16.41 -3.56
N ILE A 62 5.24 16.55 -2.24
CA ILE A 62 5.94 17.65 -1.57
C ILE A 62 7.42 17.69 -1.95
N ALA A 63 8.10 16.55 -1.91
CA ALA A 63 9.51 16.45 -2.27
C ALA A 63 9.74 16.74 -3.77
N LYS A 64 8.88 16.23 -4.65
CA LYS A 64 8.89 16.50 -6.10
C LYS A 64 8.83 17.99 -6.37
N ASP A 65 7.87 18.69 -5.77
CA ASP A 65 7.64 20.10 -5.99
C ASP A 65 8.78 20.96 -5.40
N TYR A 66 9.26 20.59 -4.20
CA TYR A 66 10.38 21.28 -3.55
C TYR A 66 11.68 21.17 -4.35
N LEU A 67 11.99 19.97 -4.86
CA LEU A 67 13.21 19.71 -5.64
C LEU A 67 13.07 20.08 -7.13
N ASN A 68 11.85 20.38 -7.58
CA ASN A 68 11.50 20.51 -9.00
C ASN A 68 11.96 19.26 -9.81
N ASP A 69 11.73 18.08 -9.25
CA ASP A 69 12.16 16.79 -9.81
C ASP A 69 10.97 15.96 -10.25
N PRO A 70 10.61 15.96 -11.55
CA PRO A 70 9.48 15.20 -12.06
C PRO A 70 9.69 13.66 -11.97
N PHE A 71 10.90 13.19 -11.74
CA PHE A 71 11.28 11.77 -11.69
C PHE A 71 11.59 11.32 -10.25
N ILE A 72 11.06 12.01 -9.25
CA ILE A 72 11.34 11.74 -7.84
C ILE A 72 11.10 10.27 -7.46
N GLY A 73 10.07 9.64 -8.04
CA GLY A 73 9.78 8.21 -7.83
C GLY A 73 10.94 7.30 -8.23
N LEU A 74 11.56 7.58 -9.38
CA LEU A 74 12.77 6.85 -9.81
C LEU A 74 13.95 7.13 -8.88
N HIS A 75 14.20 8.41 -8.56
CA HIS A 75 15.41 8.80 -7.82
C HIS A 75 15.37 8.30 -6.39
N VAL A 76 14.23 8.40 -5.70
CA VAL A 76 14.04 7.87 -4.36
C VAL A 76 14.16 6.35 -4.35
N GLY A 77 13.47 5.66 -5.27
CA GLY A 77 13.50 4.19 -5.34
C GLY A 77 14.90 3.61 -5.59
N GLN A 78 15.78 4.34 -6.26
CA GLN A 78 17.18 3.94 -6.49
C GLN A 78 18.03 3.90 -5.22
N THR A 79 17.61 4.54 -4.15
CA THR A 79 18.37 4.59 -2.89
C THR A 79 18.08 3.43 -1.94
N ILE A 80 17.19 2.50 -2.35
CA ILE A 80 16.79 1.35 -1.54
C ILE A 80 17.97 0.50 -1.08
N THR A 81 17.96 0.11 0.18
CA THR A 81 18.86 -0.88 0.76
C THR A 81 18.07 -1.95 1.50
N ALA A 82 18.72 -3.03 1.92
CA ALA A 82 18.06 -4.09 2.66
C ALA A 82 17.43 -3.61 3.99
N GLN A 83 18.01 -2.58 4.63
CA GLN A 83 17.46 -2.05 5.88
C GLN A 83 16.04 -1.47 5.71
N HIS A 84 15.73 -0.86 4.57
CA HIS A 84 14.40 -0.29 4.29
C HIS A 84 13.31 -1.35 4.10
N LEU A 85 13.70 -2.62 3.94
CA LEU A 85 12.80 -3.76 3.84
C LEU A 85 12.65 -4.51 5.17
N GLY A 86 13.25 -3.98 6.25
CA GLY A 86 13.19 -4.61 7.58
C GLY A 86 13.73 -6.03 7.59
N VAL A 87 13.02 -6.94 8.28
CA VAL A 87 13.41 -8.36 8.34
C VAL A 87 13.49 -9.01 6.96
N LEU A 88 12.64 -8.59 6.01
CA LEU A 88 12.62 -9.15 4.66
C LEU A 88 13.90 -8.85 3.89
N GLY A 89 14.48 -7.68 4.06
CA GLY A 89 15.77 -7.36 3.45
C GLY A 89 16.86 -8.35 3.84
N SER A 90 16.91 -8.73 5.12
CA SER A 90 17.85 -9.74 5.62
C SER A 90 17.53 -11.15 5.10
N VAL A 91 16.25 -11.52 5.02
CA VAL A 91 15.81 -12.79 4.41
C VAL A 91 16.28 -12.87 2.97
N PHE A 92 16.03 -11.83 2.18
CA PHE A 92 16.36 -11.80 0.76
C PHE A 92 17.87 -11.85 0.50
N LEU A 93 18.66 -11.13 1.31
CA LEU A 93 20.13 -11.17 1.22
C LEU A 93 20.72 -12.56 1.46
N ALA A 94 20.06 -13.39 2.29
CA ALA A 94 20.54 -14.73 2.66
C ALA A 94 20.04 -15.83 1.72
N CYS A 95 19.13 -15.55 0.77
CA CYS A 95 18.62 -16.51 -0.21
C CYS A 95 19.70 -17.00 -1.17
N GLU A 96 19.51 -18.20 -1.71
CA GLU A 96 20.48 -18.82 -2.66
C GLU A 96 20.42 -18.23 -4.07
N ASN A 97 19.22 -17.88 -4.54
CA ASN A 97 18.96 -17.34 -5.88
C ASN A 97 17.72 -16.42 -5.88
N LEU A 98 17.48 -15.71 -6.99
CA LEU A 98 16.32 -14.83 -7.10
C LEU A 98 14.98 -15.56 -7.14
N GLY A 99 14.92 -16.81 -7.55
CA GLY A 99 13.71 -17.62 -7.45
C GLY A 99 13.26 -17.79 -5.99
N ALA A 100 14.22 -18.08 -5.11
CA ALA A 100 13.97 -18.17 -3.66
C ALA A 100 13.58 -16.82 -3.03
N VAL A 101 14.07 -15.71 -3.57
CA VAL A 101 13.64 -14.35 -3.16
C VAL A 101 12.20 -14.09 -3.57
N LEU A 102 11.82 -14.41 -4.81
CA LEU A 102 10.46 -14.17 -5.32
C LEU A 102 9.40 -14.97 -4.58
N GLU A 103 9.69 -16.25 -4.25
CA GLU A 103 8.81 -17.08 -3.43
C GLU A 103 8.54 -16.43 -2.06
N ARG A 104 9.58 -15.94 -1.42
CA ARG A 104 9.49 -15.28 -0.12
C ARG A 104 8.85 -13.89 -0.20
N PHE A 105 9.12 -13.18 -1.28
CA PHE A 105 8.45 -11.91 -1.55
C PHE A 105 6.94 -12.12 -1.66
N GLU A 106 6.46 -13.08 -2.45
CA GLU A 106 5.03 -13.38 -2.57
C GLU A 106 4.40 -13.77 -1.23
N ARG A 107 5.12 -14.55 -0.40
CA ARG A 107 4.64 -14.97 0.92
C ARG A 107 4.57 -13.83 1.94
N TYR A 108 5.61 -12.99 1.99
CA TYR A 108 5.81 -12.02 3.07
C TYR A 108 5.57 -10.57 2.69
N GLN A 109 5.18 -10.27 1.46
CA GLN A 109 5.00 -8.89 0.95
C GLN A 109 4.14 -8.01 1.86
N ARG A 110 3.17 -8.58 2.60
CA ARG A 110 2.35 -7.85 3.57
C ARG A 110 3.10 -7.24 4.74
N LEU A 111 4.30 -7.71 5.04
CA LEU A 111 5.18 -7.10 6.04
C LEU A 111 5.83 -5.81 5.54
N PHE A 112 5.87 -5.62 4.23
CA PHE A 112 6.49 -4.49 3.59
C PHE A 112 5.45 -3.48 3.06
N TYR A 113 4.44 -3.98 2.32
CA TYR A 113 3.28 -3.21 1.90
C TYR A 113 2.01 -4.05 2.02
N ASP A 114 0.94 -3.44 2.48
CA ASP A 114 -0.35 -4.11 2.75
C ASP A 114 -1.48 -3.42 1.96
N PHE A 115 -1.37 -3.47 0.64
CA PHE A 115 -2.41 -3.14 -0.34
C PHE A 115 -2.52 -4.29 -1.35
N TYR A 116 -2.94 -4.12 -2.58
CA TYR A 116 -3.10 -5.27 -3.50
C TYR A 116 -1.78 -6.07 -3.70
N PRO A 117 -1.82 -7.42 -3.57
CA PRO A 117 -0.61 -8.22 -3.61
C PRO A 117 -0.05 -8.34 -5.02
N ALA A 118 1.25 -8.45 -5.09
CA ALA A 118 1.91 -8.98 -6.26
C ALA A 118 1.59 -10.47 -6.40
N THR A 119 1.34 -10.90 -7.61
CA THR A 119 1.24 -12.30 -8.00
C THR A 119 2.40 -12.66 -8.91
N VAL A 120 3.13 -13.71 -8.58
CA VAL A 120 4.22 -14.23 -9.40
C VAL A 120 3.68 -15.32 -10.32
N ARG A 121 3.92 -15.19 -11.63
CA ARG A 121 3.60 -16.22 -12.62
C ARG A 121 4.83 -16.57 -13.45
N ILE A 122 5.11 -17.86 -13.55
CA ILE A 122 6.26 -18.37 -14.30
C ILE A 122 5.74 -18.94 -15.62
N TYR A 123 6.21 -18.36 -16.73
CA TYR A 123 5.92 -18.81 -18.08
C TYR A 123 7.15 -19.52 -18.69
N THR A 124 7.04 -19.95 -19.93
CA THR A 124 8.14 -20.67 -20.60
C THR A 124 9.38 -19.80 -20.75
N GLU A 125 9.21 -18.52 -21.14
CA GLU A 125 10.30 -17.61 -21.51
C GLU A 125 10.51 -16.47 -20.52
N TYR A 126 9.57 -16.23 -19.62
CA TYR A 126 9.63 -15.10 -18.69
C TYR A 126 8.93 -15.38 -17.36
N VAL A 127 9.26 -14.55 -16.38
CA VAL A 127 8.55 -14.44 -15.10
C VAL A 127 7.82 -13.11 -15.05
N GLU A 128 6.58 -13.13 -14.64
CA GLU A 128 5.73 -11.97 -14.51
C GLU A 128 5.37 -11.73 -13.04
N LEU A 129 5.64 -10.51 -12.58
CA LEU A 129 5.05 -9.95 -11.37
C LEU A 129 3.91 -9.05 -11.81
N SER A 130 2.70 -9.30 -11.34
CA SER A 130 1.53 -8.48 -11.67
C SER A 130 0.74 -8.10 -10.44
N TRP A 131 0.12 -6.91 -10.48
CA TRP A 131 -0.68 -6.35 -9.39
C TRP A 131 -2.10 -6.11 -9.87
N ASP A 132 -3.05 -6.93 -9.38
CA ASP A 132 -4.47 -6.75 -9.67
C ASP A 132 -5.07 -5.71 -8.71
N THR A 133 -5.10 -4.47 -9.15
CA THR A 133 -5.58 -3.34 -8.35
C THR A 133 -7.09 -3.31 -8.18
N LYS A 134 -7.85 -4.08 -8.95
CA LYS A 134 -9.32 -4.10 -8.96
C LYS A 134 -9.98 -2.71 -9.04
N GLY A 135 -9.30 -1.75 -9.68
CA GLY A 135 -9.77 -0.38 -9.80
C GLY A 135 -9.37 0.54 -8.64
N GLU A 136 -8.75 0.01 -7.59
CA GLU A 136 -8.08 0.82 -6.59
C GLU A 136 -6.65 1.10 -7.06
N GLN A 137 -6.27 2.36 -7.19
CA GLN A 137 -4.93 2.76 -7.60
C GLN A 137 -4.17 3.37 -6.42
N VAL A 138 -2.87 3.12 -6.38
CA VAL A 138 -1.95 3.97 -5.62
C VAL A 138 -1.57 5.17 -6.47
N GLY A 139 -1.04 6.23 -5.85
CA GLY A 139 -0.57 7.38 -6.61
C GLY A 139 0.59 7.02 -7.57
N PRO A 140 0.75 7.78 -8.67
CA PRO A 140 1.77 7.53 -9.67
C PRO A 140 3.19 7.44 -9.11
N LEU A 141 3.57 8.38 -8.23
CA LEU A 141 4.91 8.42 -7.65
C LEU A 141 5.18 7.23 -6.72
N SER A 142 4.16 6.78 -5.98
CA SER A 142 4.23 5.58 -5.16
C SER A 142 4.43 4.32 -6.00
N ASP A 143 3.72 4.20 -7.13
CA ASP A 143 3.86 3.05 -8.05
C ASP A 143 5.25 3.05 -8.72
N GLU A 144 5.71 4.20 -9.20
CA GLU A 144 7.06 4.38 -9.79
C GLU A 144 8.15 4.04 -8.77
N THR A 145 8.06 4.56 -7.54
CA THR A 145 9.01 4.26 -6.47
C THR A 145 9.02 2.75 -6.18
N GLY A 146 7.86 2.12 -6.07
CA GLY A 146 7.74 0.68 -5.81
C GLY A 146 8.40 -0.19 -6.88
N ARG A 147 8.19 0.11 -8.18
CA ARG A 147 8.83 -0.61 -9.29
C ARG A 147 10.34 -0.40 -9.28
N THR A 148 10.77 0.84 -9.07
CA THR A 148 12.19 1.17 -8.99
C THR A 148 12.88 0.44 -7.84
N VAL A 149 12.26 0.39 -6.67
CA VAL A 149 12.74 -0.36 -5.50
C VAL A 149 12.95 -1.84 -5.83
N ILE A 150 11.98 -2.49 -6.49
CA ILE A 150 12.09 -3.90 -6.85
C ILE A 150 13.29 -4.12 -7.78
N VAL A 151 13.42 -3.33 -8.84
CA VAL A 151 14.52 -3.46 -9.81
C VAL A 151 15.85 -3.17 -9.16
N GLN A 152 15.97 -2.07 -8.45
CA GLN A 152 17.22 -1.65 -7.79
C GLN A 152 17.66 -2.67 -6.74
N PHE A 153 16.71 -3.19 -5.96
CA PHE A 153 17.03 -4.20 -4.96
C PHE A 153 17.49 -5.51 -5.63
N CYS A 154 16.81 -5.98 -6.67
CA CYS A 154 17.28 -7.12 -7.48
C CYS A 154 18.71 -6.92 -7.99
N ARG A 155 19.02 -5.73 -8.56
CA ARG A 155 20.38 -5.36 -9.01
C ARG A 155 21.42 -5.45 -7.89
N SER A 156 21.04 -5.09 -6.67
CA SER A 156 21.93 -5.16 -5.50
C SER A 156 22.27 -6.60 -5.07
N LEU A 157 21.33 -7.53 -5.29
CA LEU A 157 21.45 -8.93 -4.86
C LEU A 157 22.32 -9.77 -5.83
N ILE A 158 22.22 -9.53 -7.13
CA ILE A 158 22.82 -10.37 -8.16
C ILE A 158 24.21 -9.89 -8.62
N ARG A 159 24.93 -10.77 -9.30
CA ARG A 159 26.13 -10.43 -10.07
C ARG A 159 25.74 -10.44 -11.55
N GLY A 160 25.44 -9.28 -12.12
CA GLY A 160 25.03 -9.16 -13.52
C GLY A 160 23.81 -8.25 -13.70
N LYS A 161 23.17 -8.36 -14.87
CA LYS A 161 21.96 -7.57 -15.18
C LYS A 161 20.72 -8.43 -14.98
N GLU A 162 19.67 -7.85 -14.46
CA GLU A 162 18.37 -8.46 -14.12
C GLU A 162 17.53 -8.87 -15.35
N ARG A 163 17.91 -8.46 -16.55
CA ARG A 163 17.22 -8.77 -17.82
C ARG A 163 15.71 -8.54 -17.75
N LEU A 164 15.35 -7.32 -17.41
CA LEU A 164 13.96 -6.85 -17.46
C LEU A 164 13.50 -6.75 -18.91
N LYS A 165 12.32 -7.27 -19.22
CA LYS A 165 11.76 -7.29 -20.59
C LYS A 165 10.84 -6.11 -20.85
N GLU A 166 9.97 -5.79 -19.91
CA GLU A 166 9.04 -4.67 -19.98
C GLU A 166 8.44 -4.34 -18.62
N ILE A 167 7.97 -3.11 -18.47
CA ILE A 167 7.20 -2.63 -17.30
C ILE A 167 5.93 -1.97 -17.80
N HIS A 168 4.82 -2.25 -17.11
CA HIS A 168 3.52 -1.64 -17.35
C HIS A 168 3.08 -0.83 -16.12
N PHE A 169 2.79 0.44 -16.34
CA PHE A 169 2.14 1.33 -15.40
C PHE A 169 0.68 1.57 -15.80
N ILE A 170 -0.21 1.74 -14.80
CA ILE A 170 -1.64 2.00 -15.04
C ILE A 170 -1.90 3.51 -15.22
N HIS A 171 -1.10 4.34 -14.56
CA HIS A 171 -1.27 5.78 -14.58
C HIS A 171 -0.94 6.40 -15.94
N GLU A 172 -1.29 7.66 -16.11
CA GLU A 172 -1.10 8.43 -17.33
C GLU A 172 0.38 8.50 -17.74
N ARG A 173 0.60 8.54 -19.05
CA ARG A 173 1.93 8.64 -19.62
C ARG A 173 2.54 10.02 -19.33
N PRO A 174 3.73 10.09 -18.72
CA PRO A 174 4.43 11.35 -18.52
C PRO A 174 4.91 11.94 -19.86
N GLU A 175 5.14 13.26 -19.91
CA GLU A 175 5.63 13.94 -21.12
C GLU A 175 6.98 13.38 -21.60
N ASN A 176 7.86 13.01 -20.67
CA ASN A 176 9.17 12.44 -20.97
C ASN A 176 9.30 11.03 -20.37
N VAL A 177 9.30 10.02 -21.22
CA VAL A 177 9.44 8.59 -20.84
C VAL A 177 10.91 8.14 -20.83
N GLN A 178 11.78 8.87 -21.52
CA GLN A 178 13.18 8.46 -21.73
C GLN A 178 13.92 8.13 -20.42
N PRO A 179 13.83 8.88 -19.30
CA PRO A 179 14.51 8.54 -18.05
C PRO A 179 14.08 7.19 -17.46
N TYR A 180 12.81 6.80 -17.66
CA TYR A 180 12.31 5.50 -17.21
C TYR A 180 12.93 4.37 -18.03
N GLU A 181 12.92 4.49 -19.37
CA GLU A 181 13.51 3.48 -20.26
C GLU A 181 15.03 3.36 -20.09
N GLU A 182 15.72 4.48 -19.88
CA GLU A 182 17.16 4.49 -19.58
C GLU A 182 17.46 3.78 -18.24
N TYR A 183 16.67 4.07 -17.21
CA TYR A 183 16.88 3.43 -15.91
C TYR A 183 16.54 1.95 -15.93
N PHE A 184 15.36 1.58 -16.42
CA PHE A 184 14.91 0.19 -16.44
C PHE A 184 15.63 -0.67 -17.49
N GLY A 185 16.10 -0.06 -18.57
CA GLY A 185 16.79 -0.74 -19.67
C GLY A 185 15.86 -1.61 -20.53
N CYS A 186 14.56 -1.32 -20.53
CA CYS A 186 13.52 -2.01 -21.27
C CYS A 186 12.38 -1.06 -21.65
N PRO A 187 11.45 -1.44 -22.55
CA PRO A 187 10.24 -0.68 -22.84
C PRO A 187 9.39 -0.45 -21.59
N VAL A 188 8.91 0.79 -21.42
CA VAL A 188 8.02 1.20 -20.32
C VAL A 188 6.70 1.68 -20.91
N LEU A 189 5.62 0.97 -20.59
CA LEU A 189 4.28 1.22 -21.10
C LEU A 189 3.40 1.82 -20.02
N PHE A 190 2.73 2.91 -20.34
CA PHE A 190 1.80 3.62 -19.46
C PHE A 190 0.35 3.39 -19.91
N GLU A 191 -0.63 3.78 -19.10
CA GLU A 191 -2.07 3.62 -19.37
C GLU A 191 -2.47 2.16 -19.64
N GLN A 192 -1.78 1.22 -19.00
CA GLN A 192 -2.05 -0.19 -19.17
C GLN A 192 -3.15 -0.69 -18.23
N PRO A 193 -3.94 -1.69 -18.63
CA PRO A 193 -5.04 -2.20 -17.81
C PRO A 193 -4.57 -2.91 -16.53
N VAL A 194 -3.30 -3.36 -16.50
CA VAL A 194 -2.70 -4.09 -15.37
C VAL A 194 -1.27 -3.63 -15.18
N ALA A 195 -0.93 -3.32 -13.94
CA ALA A 195 0.44 -3.05 -13.55
C ALA A 195 1.24 -4.36 -13.51
N LEU A 196 2.34 -4.44 -14.24
CA LEU A 196 3.19 -5.63 -14.25
C LEU A 196 4.67 -5.32 -14.55
N MET A 197 5.51 -6.29 -14.25
CA MET A 197 6.92 -6.34 -14.61
C MET A 197 7.23 -7.73 -15.17
N ARG A 198 7.90 -7.81 -16.31
CA ARG A 198 8.36 -9.08 -16.92
C ARG A 198 9.86 -9.16 -16.95
N PHE A 199 10.37 -10.25 -16.43
CA PHE A 199 11.80 -10.57 -16.42
C PHE A 199 12.06 -11.80 -17.26
N ASP A 200 13.26 -11.93 -17.81
CA ASP A 200 13.71 -13.16 -18.41
C ASP A 200 13.67 -14.30 -17.36
N LYS A 201 13.19 -15.48 -17.75
CA LYS A 201 13.06 -16.61 -16.83
C LYS A 201 14.39 -17.03 -16.19
N GLU A 202 15.50 -16.82 -16.89
CA GLU A 202 16.83 -17.13 -16.38
C GLU A 202 17.17 -16.40 -15.07
N ILE A 203 16.46 -15.28 -14.76
CA ILE A 203 16.64 -14.53 -13.51
C ILE A 203 16.43 -15.40 -12.28
N LEU A 204 15.54 -16.39 -12.34
CA LEU A 204 15.21 -17.25 -11.21
C LEU A 204 16.41 -18.05 -10.69
N SER A 205 17.30 -18.46 -11.60
CA SER A 205 18.47 -19.27 -11.29
C SER A 205 19.73 -18.47 -10.98
N LEU A 206 19.66 -17.11 -11.07
CA LEU A 206 20.82 -16.26 -10.78
C LEU A 206 21.22 -16.37 -9.30
N PRO A 207 22.46 -16.81 -9.02
CA PRO A 207 22.92 -16.97 -7.64
C PRO A 207 23.13 -15.62 -6.99
N LEU A 208 22.80 -15.53 -5.71
CA LEU A 208 23.02 -14.34 -4.90
C LEU A 208 24.44 -14.33 -4.31
N LYS A 209 24.86 -13.12 -3.89
CA LYS A 209 26.24 -12.89 -3.42
C LYS A 209 26.58 -13.61 -2.10
N ASN A 210 25.58 -13.72 -1.20
CA ASN A 210 25.78 -14.17 0.18
C ASN A 210 24.62 -15.08 0.57
N SER A 211 24.63 -16.35 0.17
CA SER A 211 23.59 -17.29 0.57
C SER A 211 23.93 -17.97 1.89
N ASP A 212 22.93 -18.05 2.80
CA ASP A 212 23.03 -18.77 4.08
C ASP A 212 21.66 -19.38 4.43
N ALA A 213 21.49 -20.65 4.12
CA ALA A 213 20.23 -21.38 4.36
C ALA A 213 19.86 -21.48 5.85
N ALA A 214 20.85 -21.53 6.75
CA ALA A 214 20.58 -21.57 8.19
C ALA A 214 20.06 -20.22 8.70
N LEU A 215 20.63 -19.13 8.21
CA LEU A 215 20.18 -17.79 8.53
C LEU A 215 18.75 -17.54 7.96
N VAL A 216 18.47 -17.95 6.72
CA VAL A 216 17.12 -17.89 6.14
C VAL A 216 16.12 -18.57 7.05
N ALA A 217 16.38 -19.81 7.50
CA ALA A 217 15.44 -20.55 8.35
C ALA A 217 15.16 -19.85 9.70
N ILE A 218 16.14 -19.16 10.27
CA ILE A 218 15.97 -18.38 11.50
C ILE A 218 15.12 -17.13 11.25
N LEU A 219 15.43 -16.39 10.19
CA LEU A 219 14.75 -15.14 9.83
C LEU A 219 13.29 -15.39 9.39
N GLU A 220 13.03 -16.48 8.66
CA GLU A 220 11.67 -16.88 8.28
C GLU A 220 10.78 -17.15 9.49
N LYS A 221 11.31 -17.81 10.54
CA LYS A 221 10.55 -18.00 11.79
C LYS A 221 10.15 -16.67 12.43
N HIS A 222 11.00 -15.66 12.31
CA HIS A 222 10.67 -14.32 12.80
C HIS A 222 9.65 -13.63 11.89
N ALA A 223 9.85 -13.70 10.58
CA ALA A 223 8.90 -13.16 9.59
C ALA A 223 7.51 -13.80 9.69
N ASP A 224 7.44 -15.13 9.93
CA ASP A 224 6.18 -15.84 10.16
C ASP A 224 5.44 -15.32 11.40
N LYS A 225 6.17 -15.04 12.50
CA LYS A 225 5.58 -14.46 13.71
C LYS A 225 5.04 -13.05 13.45
N LEU A 226 5.80 -12.22 12.75
CA LEU A 226 5.36 -10.87 12.38
C LEU A 226 4.14 -10.94 11.46
N LEU A 227 4.15 -11.79 10.45
CA LEU A 227 3.03 -12.00 9.54
C LEU A 227 1.76 -12.45 10.27
N ALA A 228 1.90 -13.37 11.23
CA ALA A 228 0.80 -13.82 12.10
C ALA A 228 0.29 -12.74 13.06
N SER A 229 1.15 -11.75 13.39
CA SER A 229 0.79 -10.61 14.24
C SER A 229 0.13 -9.46 13.47
N LEU A 230 0.24 -9.47 12.13
CA LEU A 230 -0.51 -8.52 11.31
C LEU A 230 -2.00 -8.69 11.57
N PRO A 231 -2.77 -7.60 11.65
CA PRO A 231 -4.20 -7.70 11.75
C PRO A 231 -4.72 -8.61 10.64
N HIS A 232 -5.24 -9.76 11.03
CA HIS A 232 -6.03 -10.57 10.13
C HIS A 232 -7.28 -9.74 9.82
N ILE A 233 -7.37 -9.25 8.60
CA ILE A 233 -8.65 -8.80 8.10
C ILE A 233 -9.39 -10.09 7.83
N ASP A 234 -10.12 -10.52 8.86
CA ASP A 234 -10.94 -11.71 8.79
C ASP A 234 -11.92 -11.50 7.64
N GLU A 235 -12.14 -12.54 6.87
CA GLU A 235 -13.15 -12.58 5.79
C GLU A 235 -14.46 -11.92 6.21
N ILE A 236 -14.82 -12.05 7.49
CA ILE A 236 -16.01 -11.44 8.08
C ILE A 236 -15.92 -9.90 8.11
N THR A 237 -14.77 -9.31 8.42
CA THR A 237 -14.62 -7.85 8.50
C THR A 237 -14.74 -7.22 7.12
N ASP A 238 -14.22 -7.86 6.07
CA ASP A 238 -14.38 -7.42 4.69
C ASP A 238 -15.82 -7.48 4.22
N GLN A 239 -16.48 -8.61 4.45
CA GLN A 239 -17.91 -8.75 4.14
C GLN A 239 -18.75 -7.71 4.87
N VAL A 240 -18.45 -7.48 6.15
CA VAL A 240 -19.11 -6.48 6.99
C VAL A 240 -18.94 -5.08 6.42
N ARG A 241 -17.72 -4.66 6.08
CA ARG A 241 -17.46 -3.31 5.51
C ARG A 241 -18.17 -3.10 4.18
N LYS A 242 -18.13 -4.08 3.27
CA LYS A 242 -18.84 -4.02 1.99
C LYS A 242 -20.36 -3.87 2.18
N GLN A 243 -20.92 -4.63 3.10
CA GLN A 243 -22.35 -4.54 3.39
C GLN A 243 -22.72 -3.24 4.10
N ILE A 244 -21.85 -2.73 4.99
CA ILE A 244 -22.03 -1.41 5.62
C ILE A 244 -22.03 -0.31 4.56
N ALA A 245 -21.06 -0.29 3.64
CA ALA A 245 -20.99 0.69 2.56
C ALA A 245 -22.27 0.68 1.71
N TYR A 246 -22.77 -0.50 1.39
CA TYR A 246 -24.06 -0.63 0.68
C TYR A 246 -25.24 -0.10 1.49
N LEU A 247 -25.33 -0.44 2.79
CA LEU A 247 -26.43 -0.04 3.65
C LEU A 247 -26.46 1.48 3.91
N LEU A 248 -25.29 2.15 3.95
CA LEU A 248 -25.20 3.59 4.10
C LEU A 248 -25.95 4.37 3.03
N HIS A 249 -26.06 3.84 1.80
CA HIS A 249 -26.89 4.44 0.75
C HIS A 249 -28.40 4.33 1.03
N GLN A 250 -28.81 3.51 1.98
CA GLN A 250 -30.20 3.30 2.36
C GLN A 250 -30.58 3.97 3.70
N GLY A 251 -29.61 4.56 4.39
CA GLY A 251 -29.76 5.20 5.67
C GLY A 251 -28.73 4.74 6.70
N GLU A 252 -29.04 4.87 7.99
CA GLU A 252 -28.14 4.43 9.06
C GLU A 252 -28.15 2.89 9.17
N PRO A 253 -26.98 2.20 8.97
CA PRO A 253 -26.90 0.76 9.08
C PRO A 253 -27.13 0.26 10.50
N THR A 254 -27.86 -0.83 10.65
CA THR A 254 -28.00 -1.56 11.91
C THR A 254 -27.30 -2.92 11.85
N ILE A 255 -26.92 -3.44 13.02
CA ILE A 255 -26.30 -4.77 13.09
C ILE A 255 -27.27 -5.89 12.69
N GLU A 256 -28.55 -5.67 12.86
CA GLU A 256 -29.62 -6.59 12.46
C GLU A 256 -29.68 -6.70 10.93
N GLN A 257 -29.74 -5.57 10.24
CA GLN A 257 -29.73 -5.54 8.76
C GLN A 257 -28.46 -6.18 8.21
N LEU A 258 -27.31 -5.88 8.83
CA LEU A 258 -26.04 -6.47 8.44
C LEU A 258 -26.00 -7.98 8.64
N ALA A 259 -26.50 -8.48 9.78
CA ALA A 259 -26.55 -9.90 10.10
C ALA A 259 -27.46 -10.66 9.11
N GLU A 260 -28.63 -10.09 8.79
CA GLU A 260 -29.55 -10.64 7.81
C GLU A 260 -28.90 -10.77 6.42
N ARG A 261 -28.24 -9.72 5.94
CA ARG A 261 -27.56 -9.71 4.64
C ARG A 261 -26.40 -10.70 4.54
N LEU A 262 -25.74 -10.96 5.66
CA LEU A 262 -24.63 -11.92 5.74
C LEU A 262 -25.09 -13.34 6.09
N ASN A 263 -26.39 -13.57 6.22
CA ASN A 263 -27.00 -14.85 6.64
C ASN A 263 -26.46 -15.33 8.01
N TYR A 264 -26.24 -14.40 8.94
CA TYR A 264 -25.86 -14.71 10.32
C TYR A 264 -26.97 -14.31 11.29
N SER A 265 -27.02 -14.96 12.46
CA SER A 265 -27.73 -14.37 13.60
C SER A 265 -26.89 -13.18 14.13
N ARG A 266 -27.56 -12.17 14.68
CA ARG A 266 -26.89 -11.03 15.36
C ARG A 266 -25.80 -11.49 16.34
N ARG A 267 -26.08 -12.52 17.16
CA ARG A 267 -25.13 -13.09 18.12
C ARG A 267 -23.93 -13.70 17.42
N THR A 268 -24.13 -14.42 16.34
CA THR A 268 -23.03 -15.04 15.57
C THR A 268 -22.15 -13.96 14.96
N LEU A 269 -22.75 -12.92 14.36
CA LEU A 269 -21.99 -11.80 13.78
C LEU A 269 -21.17 -11.06 14.84
N GLN A 270 -21.79 -10.73 15.98
CA GLN A 270 -21.07 -10.09 17.10
C GLN A 270 -19.90 -10.91 17.60
N ARG A 271 -20.09 -12.22 17.79
CA ARG A 271 -19.01 -13.11 18.22
C ARG A 271 -17.87 -13.12 17.21
N ARG A 272 -18.15 -13.28 15.90
CA ARG A 272 -17.13 -13.28 14.85
C ARG A 272 -16.37 -11.96 14.76
N LEU A 273 -17.06 -10.82 14.89
CA LEU A 273 -16.40 -9.52 14.95
C LEU A 273 -15.49 -9.40 16.17
N THR A 274 -15.93 -9.92 17.33
CA THR A 274 -15.09 -9.93 18.54
C THR A 274 -13.87 -10.84 18.37
N GLU A 275 -14.02 -12.00 17.77
CA GLU A 275 -12.92 -12.92 17.43
C GLU A 275 -11.94 -12.26 16.44
N ALA A 276 -12.43 -11.40 15.53
CA ALA A 276 -11.62 -10.57 14.63
C ALA A 276 -11.05 -9.29 15.30
N GLY A 277 -11.16 -9.14 16.62
CA GLY A 277 -10.62 -7.98 17.37
C GLY A 277 -11.38 -6.65 17.15
N THR A 278 -12.60 -6.71 16.62
CA THR A 278 -13.39 -5.54 16.26
C THR A 278 -14.85 -5.64 16.73
N ASN A 279 -15.68 -4.66 16.36
CA ASN A 279 -17.12 -4.67 16.57
C ASN A 279 -17.83 -3.86 15.47
N PHE A 280 -19.15 -4.01 15.35
CA PHE A 280 -19.96 -3.33 14.36
C PHE A 280 -19.77 -1.80 14.34
N ARG A 281 -19.73 -1.17 15.49
CA ARG A 281 -19.59 0.30 15.60
C ARG A 281 -18.23 0.77 15.08
N LYS A 282 -17.17 0.03 15.42
CA LYS A 282 -15.81 0.32 14.92
C LYS A 282 -15.75 0.19 13.39
N GLU A 283 -16.30 -0.89 12.83
CA GLU A 283 -16.34 -1.10 11.40
C GLU A 283 -17.20 -0.05 10.67
N LEU A 284 -18.36 0.31 11.22
CA LEU A 284 -19.21 1.38 10.69
C LEU A 284 -18.47 2.73 10.66
N ASN A 285 -17.76 3.07 11.73
CA ASN A 285 -16.99 4.30 11.81
C ASN A 285 -15.81 4.29 10.81
N THR A 286 -15.14 3.16 10.64
CA THR A 286 -14.07 3.00 9.65
C THR A 286 -14.59 3.26 8.23
N VAL A 287 -15.69 2.62 7.84
CA VAL A 287 -16.29 2.81 6.50
C VAL A 287 -16.77 4.25 6.31
N ARG A 288 -17.40 4.83 7.32
CA ARG A 288 -17.84 6.24 7.27
C ARG A 288 -16.66 7.20 7.09
N TYR A 289 -15.56 6.96 7.78
CA TYR A 289 -14.37 7.79 7.67
C TYR A 289 -13.72 7.70 6.27
N GLU A 290 -13.57 6.49 5.73
CA GLU A 290 -13.01 6.31 4.38
C GLU A 290 -13.89 6.96 3.30
N LEU A 291 -15.20 6.76 3.36
CA LEU A 291 -16.13 7.41 2.44
C LEU A 291 -16.13 8.94 2.61
N ALA A 292 -16.03 9.43 3.85
CA ALA A 292 -15.94 10.87 4.11
C ALA A 292 -14.73 11.50 3.43
N LYS A 293 -13.54 10.88 3.54
CA LYS A 293 -12.33 11.35 2.87
C LYS A 293 -12.51 11.41 1.34
N SER A 294 -13.16 10.41 0.77
CA SER A 294 -13.46 10.38 -0.67
C SER A 294 -14.44 11.51 -1.07
N TYR A 295 -15.53 11.66 -0.33
CA TYR A 295 -16.55 12.70 -0.63
C TYR A 295 -16.05 14.12 -0.39
N LEU A 296 -15.16 14.34 0.58
CA LEU A 296 -14.57 15.64 0.84
C LEU A 296 -13.69 16.15 -0.32
N LYS A 297 -13.14 15.25 -1.12
CA LYS A 297 -12.39 15.59 -2.36
C LYS A 297 -13.30 16.14 -3.46
N ASP A 298 -14.60 15.83 -3.46
CA ASP A 298 -15.57 16.36 -4.42
C ASP A 298 -16.15 17.71 -3.93
N LEU A 299 -15.67 18.78 -4.53
CA LEU A 299 -16.08 20.16 -4.18
C LEU A 299 -17.55 20.47 -4.47
N ARG A 300 -18.21 19.66 -5.29
CA ARG A 300 -19.64 19.84 -5.61
C ARG A 300 -20.54 19.40 -4.46
N LEU A 301 -20.04 18.49 -3.58
CA LEU A 301 -20.81 18.02 -2.45
C LEU A 301 -20.69 18.99 -1.25
N GLN A 302 -21.80 19.39 -0.68
CA GLN A 302 -21.81 20.17 0.56
C GLN A 302 -21.58 19.24 1.77
N ILE A 303 -21.06 19.79 2.88
CA ILE A 303 -20.80 19.01 4.11
C ILE A 303 -22.09 18.35 4.64
N VAL A 304 -23.22 19.02 4.47
CA VAL A 304 -24.54 18.48 4.84
C VAL A 304 -24.90 17.26 3.98
N GLU A 305 -24.65 17.33 2.68
CA GLU A 305 -24.91 16.20 1.76
C GLU A 305 -24.01 15.01 2.07
N ILE A 306 -22.75 15.27 2.39
CA ILE A 306 -21.82 14.21 2.84
C ILE A 306 -22.33 13.54 4.10
N ALA A 307 -22.81 14.31 5.07
CA ALA A 307 -23.39 13.72 6.29
C ALA A 307 -24.56 12.77 5.96
N LEU A 308 -25.47 13.18 5.07
CA LEU A 308 -26.59 12.34 4.63
C LEU A 308 -26.13 11.07 3.91
N LEU A 309 -25.16 11.19 3.00
CA LEU A 309 -24.56 10.05 2.29
C LEU A 309 -23.87 9.04 3.23
N LEU A 310 -23.42 9.50 4.40
CA LEU A 310 -22.83 8.68 5.45
C LEU A 310 -23.85 8.17 6.46
N GLY A 311 -25.16 8.33 6.19
CA GLY A 311 -26.24 7.83 7.02
C GLY A 311 -26.47 8.63 8.32
N TYR A 312 -26.03 9.89 8.39
CA TYR A 312 -26.37 10.78 9.48
C TYR A 312 -27.64 11.58 9.15
N ALA A 313 -28.54 11.73 10.10
CA ALA A 313 -29.73 12.55 9.92
C ALA A 313 -29.41 14.06 9.84
N GLU A 314 -28.32 14.49 10.49
CA GLU A 314 -27.91 15.89 10.57
C GLU A 314 -26.37 15.99 10.43
N HIS A 315 -25.88 17.18 10.02
CA HIS A 315 -24.45 17.39 9.84
C HIS A 315 -23.64 17.49 11.15
N SER A 316 -24.28 17.91 12.25
CA SER A 316 -23.60 18.13 13.52
C SER A 316 -23.02 16.86 14.15
N PRO A 317 -23.73 15.72 14.20
CA PRO A 317 -23.15 14.44 14.61
C PRO A 317 -21.99 13.98 13.72
N PHE A 318 -22.11 14.15 12.41
CA PHE A 318 -21.04 13.84 11.48
C PHE A 318 -19.79 14.69 11.75
N THR A 319 -19.95 16.00 11.91
CA THR A 319 -18.82 16.90 12.19
C THR A 319 -18.06 16.50 13.47
N ARG A 320 -18.77 16.12 14.52
CA ARG A 320 -18.16 15.62 15.77
C ARG A 320 -17.43 14.30 15.56
N ALA A 321 -18.07 13.35 14.90
CA ALA A 321 -17.47 12.04 14.60
C ALA A 321 -16.22 12.19 13.73
N TYR A 322 -16.27 12.98 12.68
CA TYR A 322 -15.13 13.21 11.80
C TYR A 322 -13.96 13.87 12.55
N LYS A 323 -14.24 14.84 13.43
CA LYS A 323 -13.22 15.46 14.28
C LYS A 323 -12.61 14.45 15.27
N GLU A 324 -13.40 13.52 15.81
CA GLU A 324 -12.90 12.44 16.66
C GLU A 324 -11.95 11.51 15.88
N TRP A 325 -12.26 11.20 14.62
CA TRP A 325 -11.46 10.29 13.79
C TRP A 325 -10.18 10.94 13.26
N SER A 326 -10.22 12.22 12.86
CA SER A 326 -9.15 12.89 12.11
C SER A 326 -8.43 14.01 12.88
N GLY A 327 -8.94 14.37 14.05
CA GLY A 327 -8.46 15.55 14.81
C GLY A 327 -8.97 16.90 14.28
N LYS A 328 -9.59 16.95 13.08
CA LYS A 328 -10.00 18.18 12.37
C LYS A 328 -11.49 18.12 12.02
N THR A 329 -12.12 19.29 11.79
CA THR A 329 -13.48 19.31 11.23
C THR A 329 -13.48 18.95 9.75
N PRO A 330 -14.61 18.44 9.19
CA PRO A 330 -14.72 18.17 7.75
C PRO A 330 -14.40 19.39 6.88
N GLN A 331 -14.78 20.58 7.34
CA GLN A 331 -14.49 21.82 6.63
C GLN A 331 -13.00 22.13 6.59
N GLN A 332 -12.31 22.03 7.72
CA GLN A 332 -10.85 22.21 7.80
C GLN A 332 -10.09 21.19 6.94
N ALA A 333 -10.52 19.92 6.98
CA ALA A 333 -9.91 18.88 6.16
C ALA A 333 -10.08 19.17 4.65
N ARG A 334 -11.25 19.70 4.24
CA ARG A 334 -11.48 20.09 2.84
C ARG A 334 -10.64 21.28 2.42
N GLU A 335 -10.50 22.29 3.27
CA GLU A 335 -9.68 23.47 2.99
C GLU A 335 -8.22 23.08 2.76
N GLU A 336 -7.66 22.24 3.63
CA GLU A 336 -6.30 21.71 3.47
C GLU A 336 -6.13 20.90 2.18
N MET A 337 -7.11 20.04 1.82
CA MET A 337 -7.06 19.27 0.57
C MET A 337 -7.11 20.16 -0.68
N ASN A 338 -7.69 21.38 -0.57
CA ASN A 338 -7.75 22.35 -1.65
C ASN A 338 -6.50 23.22 -1.75
N GLU A 339 -5.84 23.51 -0.64
CA GLU A 339 -4.58 24.24 -0.61
C GLU A 339 -3.40 23.41 -1.19
N LEU A 340 -3.55 22.08 -1.22
CA LEU A 340 -2.58 21.13 -1.76
C LEU A 340 -2.79 20.81 -3.25
N ARG A 341 -3.78 21.44 -3.92
CA ARG A 341 -4.05 21.31 -5.36
C ARG A 341 -3.57 22.54 -6.14
#